data_130f89a4169cd7531711d510e881102e
#
_entry.id   130f89a4169cd7531711d510e881102e
#
_cell.length_a   1.000
_cell.length_b   1.000
_cell.length_c   1.000
_cell.angle_alpha   90.00
_cell.angle_beta   90.00
_cell.angle_gamma   90.00
#
_symmetry.space_group_name_H-M   'P 1'
#
loop_
_entity.id
_entity.type
_entity.pdbx_description
1 polymer ?
#
loop_
_entity_poly.entity_id
_entity_poly.type
_entity_poly.pdbx_seq_one_letter_code
_entity_poly.pdbx_strand_id
1 'polypeptide(L)'
;MLVKKMLKNIISIYILIILYFLQSSAFTSNLEFDEWKSNFKIEAFKSGVSKEVVDEIMTDAIFLPKIIESDRFQPEFYEDTYTYIKKRTNKNKVRKGLALYKKEKLTINKIEKEFLVEKELLLALMGIETNFGKYLGKMDIVSSLATLSFDKRRSEFFTKELIILLKLVDQQIIDKNIL
;
A
#
# COMPACT_ATOMS: atom_id res chain seq x y z
N MET A 1 47.72 -3.16 -25.66
CA MET A 1 46.58 -2.36 -26.09
C MET A 1 45.39 -3.23 -26.50
N LEU A 2 45.57 -4.28 -27.29
CA LEU A 2 44.51 -5.20 -27.79
C LEU A 2 43.75 -5.91 -26.67
N VAL A 3 44.41 -6.48 -25.68
CA VAL A 3 43.80 -7.25 -24.58
C VAL A 3 42.86 -6.38 -23.74
N LYS A 4 43.21 -5.12 -23.44
CA LYS A 4 42.31 -4.19 -22.72
C LYS A 4 41.06 -3.86 -23.53
N LYS A 5 41.17 -3.75 -24.85
CA LYS A 5 40.01 -3.51 -25.74
C LYS A 5 39.07 -4.72 -25.80
N MET A 6 39.64 -5.92 -25.90
CA MET A 6 38.87 -7.18 -25.85
C MET A 6 38.13 -7.34 -24.51
N LEU A 7 38.83 -7.11 -23.39
CA LEU A 7 38.20 -7.22 -22.06
C LEU A 7 37.07 -6.24 -21.88
N LYS A 8 37.21 -5.01 -22.37
CA LYS A 8 36.12 -3.98 -22.33
C LYS A 8 34.91 -4.41 -23.15
N ASN A 9 35.11 -5.00 -24.32
CA ASN A 9 34.00 -5.49 -25.15
C ASN A 9 33.29 -6.68 -24.50
N ILE A 10 34.02 -7.62 -23.89
CA ILE A 10 33.43 -8.75 -23.16
C ILE A 10 32.59 -8.26 -21.99
N ILE A 11 33.06 -7.33 -21.18
CA ILE A 11 32.31 -6.73 -20.05
C ILE A 11 31.05 -6.03 -20.57
N SER A 12 31.12 -5.29 -21.68
CA SER A 12 29.98 -4.61 -22.28
C SER A 12 28.88 -5.61 -22.73
N ILE A 13 29.29 -6.75 -23.29
CA ILE A 13 28.37 -7.82 -23.72
C ILE A 13 27.69 -8.45 -22.48
N TYR A 14 28.41 -8.73 -21.40
CA TYR A 14 27.86 -9.25 -20.17
C TYR A 14 26.85 -8.28 -19.53
N ILE A 15 27.15 -6.99 -19.53
CA ILE A 15 26.22 -5.96 -19.03
C ILE A 15 24.93 -5.94 -19.87
N LEU A 16 25.03 -6.01 -21.20
CA LEU A 16 23.85 -6.06 -22.08
C LEU A 16 23.01 -7.32 -21.87
N ILE A 17 23.63 -8.48 -21.66
CA ILE A 17 22.93 -9.73 -21.36
C ILE A 17 22.20 -9.62 -20.01
N ILE A 18 22.86 -9.09 -18.96
CA ILE A 18 22.23 -8.89 -17.64
C ILE A 18 21.05 -7.93 -17.75
N LEU A 19 21.19 -6.81 -18.47
CA LEU A 19 20.09 -5.86 -18.69
C LEU A 19 18.93 -6.51 -19.46
N TYR A 20 19.18 -7.34 -20.44
CA TYR A 20 18.14 -8.08 -21.18
C TYR A 20 17.36 -9.04 -20.27
N PHE A 21 18.03 -9.80 -19.40
CA PHE A 21 17.37 -10.70 -18.45
C PHE A 21 16.57 -9.95 -17.37
N LEU A 22 17.03 -8.77 -16.92
CA LEU A 22 16.30 -7.93 -15.97
C LEU A 22 14.99 -7.37 -16.58
N GLN A 23 15.00 -7.00 -17.85
CA GLN A 23 13.79 -6.55 -18.55
C GLN A 23 12.77 -7.68 -18.76
N SER A 24 13.24 -8.91 -19.04
CA SER A 24 12.36 -10.06 -19.24
C SER A 24 11.53 -10.38 -18.00
N SER A 25 12.11 -10.31 -16.81
CA SER A 25 11.42 -10.65 -15.55
C SER A 25 10.30 -9.65 -15.22
N ALA A 26 10.53 -8.35 -15.44
CA ALA A 26 9.51 -7.32 -15.21
C ALA A 26 8.35 -7.41 -16.22
N PHE A 27 8.64 -7.74 -17.46
CA PHE A 27 7.64 -7.91 -18.51
C PHE A 27 6.72 -9.11 -18.22
N THR A 28 7.29 -10.26 -17.79
CA THR A 28 6.53 -11.46 -17.46
C THR A 28 5.58 -11.22 -16.30
N SER A 29 6.04 -10.54 -15.23
CA SER A 29 5.18 -10.25 -14.07
C SER A 29 4.02 -9.31 -14.39
N ASN A 30 4.18 -8.38 -15.32
CA ASN A 30 3.08 -7.51 -15.76
C ASN A 30 2.02 -8.28 -16.57
N LEU A 31 2.43 -9.21 -17.44
CA LEU A 31 1.50 -10.07 -18.18
C LEU A 31 0.71 -11.00 -17.24
N GLU A 32 1.37 -11.60 -16.27
CA GLU A 32 0.71 -12.45 -15.27
C GLU A 32 -0.28 -11.63 -14.40
N PHE A 33 0.06 -10.39 -14.07
CA PHE A 33 -0.84 -9.48 -13.36
C PHE A 33 -2.05 -9.10 -14.20
N ASP A 34 -1.90 -8.84 -15.50
CA ASP A 34 -3.01 -8.52 -16.39
C ASP A 34 -3.95 -9.71 -16.61
N GLU A 35 -3.43 -10.93 -16.65
CA GLU A 35 -4.23 -12.15 -16.67
C GLU A 35 -4.99 -12.34 -15.35
N TRP A 36 -4.31 -12.17 -14.21
CA TRP A 36 -4.94 -12.18 -12.89
C TRP A 36 -6.05 -11.12 -12.80
N LYS A 37 -5.78 -9.87 -13.24
CA LYS A 37 -6.74 -8.77 -13.23
C LYS A 37 -8.01 -9.11 -14.02
N SER A 38 -7.86 -9.76 -15.16
CA SER A 38 -8.97 -10.23 -16.00
C SER A 38 -9.84 -11.27 -15.26
N ASN A 39 -9.21 -12.22 -14.57
CA ASN A 39 -9.89 -13.22 -13.75
C ASN A 39 -10.56 -12.59 -12.52
N PHE A 40 -9.89 -11.66 -11.85
CA PHE A 40 -10.42 -10.92 -10.70
C PHE A 40 -11.69 -10.12 -11.07
N LYS A 41 -11.73 -9.47 -12.25
CA LYS A 41 -12.93 -8.76 -12.71
C LYS A 41 -14.16 -9.69 -12.75
N ILE A 42 -13.98 -10.94 -13.20
CA ILE A 42 -15.06 -11.93 -13.23
C ILE A 42 -15.50 -12.31 -11.81
N GLU A 43 -14.55 -12.47 -10.89
CA GLU A 43 -14.83 -12.78 -9.48
C GLU A 43 -15.57 -11.64 -8.78
N ALA A 44 -15.14 -10.39 -8.97
CA ALA A 44 -15.77 -9.19 -8.41
C ALA A 44 -17.21 -9.05 -8.92
N PHE A 45 -17.45 -9.26 -10.21
CA PHE A 45 -18.79 -9.29 -10.78
C PHE A 45 -19.68 -10.39 -10.14
N LYS A 46 -19.19 -11.62 -10.02
CA LYS A 46 -19.89 -12.73 -9.35
C LYS A 46 -20.17 -12.43 -7.88
N SER A 47 -19.36 -11.59 -7.25
CA SER A 47 -19.51 -11.15 -5.86
C SER A 47 -20.55 -10.04 -5.68
N GLY A 48 -21.20 -9.60 -6.77
CA GLY A 48 -22.32 -8.64 -6.75
C GLY A 48 -21.88 -7.18 -6.92
N VAL A 49 -20.70 -6.90 -7.46
CA VAL A 49 -20.29 -5.55 -7.91
C VAL A 49 -20.78 -5.33 -9.34
N SER A 50 -21.27 -4.14 -9.67
CA SER A 50 -21.68 -3.84 -11.04
C SER A 50 -20.51 -3.91 -12.02
N LYS A 51 -20.81 -4.31 -13.25
CA LYS A 51 -19.81 -4.44 -14.31
C LYS A 51 -19.14 -3.10 -14.62
N GLU A 52 -19.94 -2.01 -14.60
CA GLU A 52 -19.47 -0.66 -14.81
C GLU A 52 -18.35 -0.27 -13.83
N VAL A 53 -18.61 -0.44 -12.54
CA VAL A 53 -17.64 -0.10 -11.49
C VAL A 53 -16.39 -0.96 -11.57
N VAL A 54 -16.56 -2.27 -11.79
CA VAL A 54 -15.42 -3.18 -11.94
C VAL A 54 -14.54 -2.78 -13.12
N ASP A 55 -15.14 -2.53 -14.28
CA ASP A 55 -14.39 -2.19 -15.47
C ASP A 55 -13.73 -0.81 -15.35
N GLU A 56 -14.44 0.18 -14.83
CA GLU A 56 -13.92 1.54 -14.67
C GLU A 56 -12.71 1.56 -13.70
N ILE A 57 -12.87 0.99 -12.50
CA ILE A 57 -11.83 1.08 -11.47
C ILE A 57 -10.66 0.16 -11.75
N MET A 58 -10.91 -1.07 -12.21
CA MET A 58 -9.83 -2.04 -12.42
C MET A 58 -9.04 -1.81 -13.71
N THR A 59 -9.53 -0.99 -14.64
CA THR A 59 -8.81 -0.72 -15.89
C THR A 59 -7.48 -0.05 -15.63
N ASP A 60 -7.45 0.93 -14.74
CA ASP A 60 -6.26 1.73 -14.42
C ASP A 60 -5.36 1.08 -13.35
N ALA A 61 -5.81 -0.04 -12.75
CA ALA A 61 -5.00 -0.77 -11.77
C ALA A 61 -3.71 -1.33 -12.39
N ILE A 62 -2.57 -0.97 -11.82
CA ILE A 62 -1.23 -1.38 -12.24
C ILE A 62 -0.52 -2.21 -11.18
N PHE A 63 0.44 -3.02 -11.61
CA PHE A 63 1.30 -3.80 -10.72
C PHE A 63 2.35 -2.91 -10.04
N LEU A 64 2.40 -2.93 -8.70
CA LEU A 64 3.28 -2.11 -7.88
C LEU A 64 4.24 -2.98 -7.04
N PRO A 65 5.38 -3.46 -7.58
CA PRO A 65 6.30 -4.35 -6.85
C PRO A 65 6.75 -3.82 -5.50
N LYS A 66 6.90 -2.50 -5.35
CA LYS A 66 7.28 -1.84 -4.08
C LYS A 66 6.28 -2.07 -2.96
N ILE A 67 5.02 -2.31 -3.27
CA ILE A 67 3.99 -2.64 -2.28
C ILE A 67 4.27 -4.01 -1.66
N ILE A 68 4.65 -5.00 -2.48
CA ILE A 68 5.04 -6.32 -2.00
C ILE A 68 6.28 -6.25 -1.10
N GLU A 69 7.29 -5.47 -1.51
CA GLU A 69 8.48 -5.24 -0.69
C GLU A 69 8.11 -4.62 0.67
N SER A 70 7.24 -3.60 0.66
CA SER A 70 6.78 -2.93 1.89
C SER A 70 5.96 -3.86 2.80
N ASP A 71 5.09 -4.71 2.23
CA ASP A 71 4.31 -5.70 2.98
C ASP A 71 5.19 -6.78 3.64
N ARG A 72 6.32 -7.11 3.01
CA ARG A 72 7.27 -8.10 3.52
C ARG A 72 8.26 -7.52 4.51
N PHE A 73 8.56 -6.23 4.39
CA PHE A 73 9.52 -5.53 5.25
C PHE A 73 8.81 -4.61 6.24
N GLN A 74 8.41 -5.18 7.37
CA GLN A 74 7.75 -4.45 8.46
C GLN A 74 8.76 -4.19 9.58
N PRO A 75 9.10 -2.93 9.88
CA PRO A 75 10.14 -2.58 10.87
C PRO A 75 9.95 -3.20 12.25
N GLU A 76 8.70 -3.43 12.66
CA GLU A 76 8.33 -4.05 13.94
C GLU A 76 8.88 -5.47 14.12
N PHE A 77 9.24 -6.15 13.03
CA PHE A 77 9.85 -7.50 13.09
C PHE A 77 11.37 -7.48 13.04
N TYR A 78 12.00 -6.33 12.70
CA TYR A 78 13.45 -6.21 12.50
C TYR A 78 14.11 -5.23 13.46
N GLU A 79 13.34 -4.27 14.02
CA GLU A 79 13.85 -3.34 15.01
C GLU A 79 13.69 -3.90 16.42
N ASP A 80 14.67 -3.67 17.31
CA ASP A 80 14.48 -3.94 18.73
C ASP A 80 13.41 -3.00 19.31
N THR A 81 12.71 -3.47 20.34
CA THR A 81 11.56 -2.75 20.94
C THR A 81 11.91 -1.34 21.41
N TYR A 82 13.11 -1.14 21.98
CA TYR A 82 13.53 0.18 22.47
C TYR A 82 13.69 1.17 21.30
N THR A 83 14.38 0.77 20.25
CA THR A 83 14.59 1.58 19.05
C THR A 83 13.25 1.88 18.36
N TYR A 84 12.37 0.89 18.23
CA TYR A 84 11.04 1.03 17.70
C TYR A 84 10.22 2.09 18.44
N ILE A 85 10.11 1.96 19.77
CA ILE A 85 9.38 2.91 20.62
C ILE A 85 10.01 4.30 20.53
N LYS A 86 11.33 4.42 20.69
CA LYS A 86 12.04 5.71 20.68
C LYS A 86 11.82 6.49 19.38
N LYS A 87 11.82 5.82 18.25
CA LYS A 87 11.55 6.45 16.95
C LYS A 87 10.12 6.98 16.85
N ARG A 88 9.15 6.26 17.41
CA ARG A 88 7.72 6.57 17.27
C ARG A 88 7.15 7.47 18.36
N THR A 89 7.81 7.59 19.51
CA THR A 89 7.36 8.39 20.67
C THR A 89 8.25 9.60 20.96
N ASN A 90 8.82 10.22 19.93
CA ASN A 90 9.70 11.36 20.13
C ASN A 90 8.93 12.62 20.63
N LYS A 91 9.66 13.53 21.31
CA LYS A 91 9.10 14.75 21.91
C LYS A 91 8.29 15.61 20.93
N ASN A 92 8.65 15.61 19.64
CA ASN A 92 7.92 16.36 18.63
C ASN A 92 6.53 15.77 18.36
N LYS A 93 6.40 14.44 18.31
CA LYS A 93 5.09 13.77 18.21
C LYS A 93 4.20 14.05 19.41
N VAL A 94 4.76 13.94 20.62
CA VAL A 94 4.03 14.25 21.87
C VAL A 94 3.51 15.69 21.83
N ARG A 95 4.35 16.66 21.46
CA ARG A 95 3.95 18.08 21.35
C ARG A 95 2.82 18.28 20.32
N LYS A 96 2.87 17.60 19.19
CA LYS A 96 1.81 17.64 18.17
C LYS A 96 0.50 17.06 18.68
N GLY A 97 0.53 15.93 19.38
CA GLY A 97 -0.66 15.31 19.98
C GLY A 97 -1.30 16.22 21.02
N LEU A 98 -0.50 16.81 21.92
CA LEU A 98 -1.00 17.78 22.90
C LEU A 98 -1.60 19.04 22.24
N ALA A 99 -1.00 19.52 21.15
CA ALA A 99 -1.55 20.67 20.41
C ALA A 99 -2.88 20.31 19.74
N LEU A 100 -2.98 19.10 19.13
CA LEU A 100 -4.24 18.62 18.56
C LEU A 100 -5.32 18.45 19.63
N TYR A 101 -4.97 17.85 20.79
CA TYR A 101 -5.92 17.75 21.90
C TYR A 101 -6.45 19.10 22.36
N LYS A 102 -5.57 20.11 22.52
CA LYS A 102 -6.01 21.47 22.90
C LYS A 102 -6.98 22.06 21.88
N LYS A 103 -6.71 21.85 20.58
CA LYS A 103 -7.54 22.38 19.49
C LYS A 103 -8.91 21.67 19.42
N GLU A 104 -8.92 20.35 19.51
CA GLU A 104 -10.11 19.52 19.27
C GLU A 104 -10.67 18.91 20.57
N LYS A 105 -10.43 19.57 21.72
CA LYS A 105 -10.74 19.02 23.06
C LYS A 105 -12.17 18.52 23.20
N LEU A 106 -13.15 19.27 22.72
CA LEU A 106 -14.56 18.91 22.84
C LEU A 106 -14.88 17.64 22.04
N THR A 107 -14.40 17.57 20.79
CA THR A 107 -14.62 16.42 19.91
C THR A 107 -13.95 15.17 20.48
N ILE A 108 -12.68 15.28 20.90
CA ILE A 108 -11.92 14.14 21.46
C ILE A 108 -12.55 13.62 22.73
N ASN A 109 -12.96 14.52 23.66
CA ASN A 109 -13.65 14.11 24.89
C ASN A 109 -15.04 13.49 24.61
N LYS A 110 -15.74 13.91 23.57
CA LYS A 110 -16.99 13.29 23.15
C LYS A 110 -16.75 11.86 22.65
N ILE A 111 -15.75 11.67 21.79
CA ILE A 111 -15.35 10.34 21.27
C ILE A 111 -14.96 9.42 22.45
N GLU A 112 -14.13 9.89 23.38
CA GLU A 112 -13.75 9.13 24.57
C GLU A 112 -14.97 8.60 25.34
N LYS A 113 -15.97 9.45 25.57
CA LYS A 113 -17.19 9.08 26.28
C LYS A 113 -18.10 8.14 25.49
N GLU A 114 -18.23 8.39 24.19
CA GLU A 114 -19.16 7.64 23.32
C GLU A 114 -18.64 6.23 23.02
N PHE A 115 -17.33 6.12 22.74
CA PHE A 115 -16.71 4.85 22.31
C PHE A 115 -15.92 4.16 23.43
N LEU A 116 -15.83 4.73 24.63
CA LEU A 116 -15.07 4.20 25.77
C LEU A 116 -13.61 3.92 25.43
N VAL A 117 -13.00 4.74 24.58
CA VAL A 117 -11.61 4.69 24.18
C VAL A 117 -10.86 5.86 24.81
N GLU A 118 -9.80 5.57 25.57
CA GLU A 118 -8.99 6.60 26.18
C GLU A 118 -8.44 7.58 25.14
N LYS A 119 -8.59 8.87 25.38
CA LYS A 119 -8.15 9.93 24.45
C LYS A 119 -6.64 9.88 24.17
N GLU A 120 -5.84 9.43 25.14
CA GLU A 120 -4.40 9.25 25.01
C GLU A 120 -4.08 8.15 23.97
N LEU A 121 -4.84 7.04 23.99
CA LEU A 121 -4.71 5.96 23.01
C LEU A 121 -5.14 6.43 21.62
N LEU A 122 -6.28 7.13 21.51
CA LEU A 122 -6.75 7.69 20.25
C LEU A 122 -5.70 8.60 19.61
N LEU A 123 -5.14 9.55 20.39
CA LEU A 123 -4.13 10.47 19.94
C LEU A 123 -2.81 9.78 19.59
N ALA A 124 -2.42 8.74 20.35
CA ALA A 124 -1.22 7.96 20.06
C ALA A 124 -1.35 7.25 18.70
N LEU A 125 -2.47 6.59 18.44
CA LEU A 125 -2.76 5.94 17.15
C LEU A 125 -2.75 6.97 16.00
N MET A 126 -3.46 8.09 16.13
CA MET A 126 -3.43 9.16 15.12
C MET A 126 -1.99 9.66 14.84
N GLY A 127 -1.16 9.74 15.88
CA GLY A 127 0.24 10.14 15.75
C GLY A 127 1.12 9.10 15.05
N ILE A 128 0.91 7.82 15.32
CA ILE A 128 1.70 6.72 14.75
C ILE A 128 1.30 6.50 13.29
N GLU A 129 0.02 6.34 13.01
CA GLU A 129 -0.49 5.96 11.68
C GLU A 129 -0.36 7.09 10.65
N THR A 130 -0.79 8.30 11.01
CA THR A 130 -0.93 9.38 10.02
C THR A 130 -0.15 10.64 10.35
N ASN A 131 0.67 10.64 11.41
CA ASN A 131 1.29 11.86 11.93
C ASN A 131 0.25 12.99 12.14
N PHE A 132 -0.86 12.64 12.77
CA PHE A 132 -2.02 13.52 13.03
C PHE A 132 -2.68 14.05 11.75
N GLY A 133 -2.94 13.16 10.80
CA GLY A 133 -3.58 13.48 9.52
C GLY A 133 -2.69 14.19 8.50
N LYS A 134 -1.38 14.36 8.79
CA LYS A 134 -0.43 15.00 7.87
C LYS A 134 0.22 14.03 6.87
N TYR A 135 0.18 12.76 7.17
CA TYR A 135 0.73 11.72 6.32
C TYR A 135 -0.43 10.93 5.73
N LEU A 136 -0.81 11.31 4.53
CA LEU A 136 -1.71 10.55 3.67
C LEU A 136 -0.84 9.69 2.76
N GLY A 137 -1.21 8.45 2.56
CA GLY A 137 -0.53 7.57 1.61
C GLY A 137 -0.41 8.23 0.23
N LYS A 138 0.65 7.88 -0.51
CA LYS A 138 0.88 8.38 -1.88
C LYS A 138 0.64 7.30 -2.94
N MET A 139 0.44 6.07 -2.50
CA MET A 139 0.24 4.95 -3.39
C MET A 139 -1.23 4.82 -3.73
N ASP A 140 -1.52 4.54 -4.98
CA ASP A 140 -2.86 4.22 -5.45
C ASP A 140 -3.45 3.04 -4.69
N ILE A 141 -4.64 3.22 -4.12
CA ILE A 141 -5.27 2.24 -3.22
C ILE A 141 -5.66 0.98 -4.00
N VAL A 142 -6.25 1.17 -5.19
CA VAL A 142 -6.73 0.06 -6.02
C VAL A 142 -5.56 -0.78 -6.51
N SER A 143 -4.53 -0.13 -7.08
CA SER A 143 -3.32 -0.82 -7.53
C SER A 143 -2.58 -1.52 -6.39
N SER A 144 -2.57 -0.91 -5.19
CA SER A 144 -1.95 -1.51 -4.00
C SER A 144 -2.69 -2.76 -3.56
N LEU A 145 -4.02 -2.71 -3.42
CA LEU A 145 -4.83 -3.88 -3.08
C LEU A 145 -4.78 -4.95 -4.16
N ALA A 146 -4.86 -4.57 -5.44
CA ALA A 146 -4.74 -5.47 -6.58
C ALA A 146 -3.38 -6.19 -6.58
N THR A 147 -2.29 -5.46 -6.35
CA THR A 147 -0.95 -6.04 -6.26
C THR A 147 -0.82 -7.05 -5.11
N LEU A 148 -1.36 -6.73 -3.93
CA LEU A 148 -1.33 -7.62 -2.76
C LEU A 148 -2.29 -8.82 -2.93
N SER A 149 -3.39 -8.64 -3.66
CA SER A 149 -4.29 -9.73 -4.04
C SER A 149 -3.64 -10.69 -5.04
N PHE A 150 -2.85 -10.16 -5.96
CA PHE A 150 -2.07 -10.94 -6.91
C PHE A 150 -0.90 -11.68 -6.24
N ASP A 151 -0.25 -11.08 -5.22
CA ASP A 151 0.82 -11.74 -4.47
C ASP A 151 0.27 -12.92 -3.65
N LYS A 152 0.93 -14.06 -3.71
CA LYS A 152 0.47 -15.31 -3.05
C LYS A 152 0.35 -15.20 -1.53
N ARG A 153 1.08 -14.27 -0.90
CA ARG A 153 1.02 -14.04 0.54
C ARG A 153 -0.24 -13.26 0.89
N ARG A 154 -1.14 -13.85 1.66
CA ARG A 154 -2.42 -13.24 2.09
C ARG A 154 -3.35 -12.82 0.94
N SER A 155 -3.21 -13.44 -0.24
CA SER A 155 -4.00 -13.12 -1.43
C SER A 155 -5.51 -13.12 -1.14
N GLU A 156 -6.03 -14.13 -0.46
CA GLU A 156 -7.45 -14.23 -0.11
C GLU A 156 -7.94 -13.05 0.73
N PHE A 157 -7.13 -12.60 1.71
CA PHE A 157 -7.47 -11.44 2.52
C PHE A 157 -7.58 -10.17 1.67
N PHE A 158 -6.56 -9.86 0.87
CA PHE A 158 -6.55 -8.65 0.06
C PHE A 158 -7.57 -8.67 -1.08
N THR A 159 -7.88 -9.84 -1.64
CA THR A 159 -8.96 -10.01 -2.62
C THR A 159 -10.32 -9.64 -2.01
N LYS A 160 -10.59 -10.07 -0.77
CA LYS A 160 -11.81 -9.68 -0.05
C LYS A 160 -11.86 -8.17 0.20
N GLU A 161 -10.75 -7.55 0.64
CA GLU A 161 -10.69 -6.10 0.87
C GLU A 161 -10.92 -5.32 -0.43
N LEU A 162 -10.34 -5.77 -1.55
CA LEU A 162 -10.55 -5.13 -2.85
C LEU A 162 -12.01 -5.24 -3.31
N ILE A 163 -12.65 -6.40 -3.14
CA ILE A 163 -14.07 -6.58 -3.45
C ILE A 163 -14.94 -5.68 -2.56
N ILE A 164 -14.62 -5.56 -1.26
CA ILE A 164 -15.33 -4.65 -0.33
C ILE A 164 -15.18 -3.21 -0.81
N LEU A 165 -13.98 -2.77 -1.17
CA LEU A 165 -13.76 -1.42 -1.69
C LEU A 165 -14.62 -1.15 -2.93
N LEU A 166 -14.63 -2.07 -3.90
CA LEU A 166 -15.45 -1.93 -5.11
C LEU A 166 -16.95 -1.88 -4.78
N LYS A 167 -17.44 -2.66 -3.81
CA LYS A 167 -18.83 -2.58 -3.34
C LYS A 167 -19.18 -1.24 -2.70
N LEU A 168 -18.27 -0.67 -1.91
CA LEU A 168 -18.48 0.65 -1.30
C LEU A 168 -18.59 1.75 -2.35
N VAL A 169 -17.82 1.66 -3.43
CA VAL A 169 -17.93 2.57 -4.58
C VAL A 169 -19.23 2.35 -5.34
N ASP A 170 -19.58 1.11 -5.62
CA ASP A 170 -20.81 0.73 -6.33
C ASP A 170 -22.07 1.21 -5.60
N GLN A 171 -22.05 1.16 -4.27
CA GLN A 171 -23.11 1.68 -3.39
C GLN A 171 -23.02 3.20 -3.15
N GLN A 172 -22.10 3.90 -3.79
CA GLN A 172 -21.86 5.34 -3.64
C GLN A 172 -21.54 5.78 -2.19
N ILE A 173 -21.02 4.86 -1.36
CA ILE A 173 -20.57 5.16 0.02
C ILE A 173 -19.19 5.84 -0.04
N ILE A 174 -18.36 5.47 -1.00
CA ILE A 174 -17.06 6.07 -1.26
C ILE A 174 -17.09 6.68 -2.66
N ASP A 175 -16.63 7.93 -2.78
CA ASP A 175 -16.42 8.58 -4.08
C ASP A 175 -15.17 7.97 -4.74
N LYS A 176 -15.33 7.46 -5.97
CA LYS A 176 -14.24 6.89 -6.77
C LYS A 176 -13.08 7.87 -7.01
N ASN A 177 -13.34 9.17 -6.99
CA ASN A 177 -12.31 10.20 -7.21
C ASN A 177 -11.30 10.33 -6.06
N ILE A 178 -11.49 9.63 -4.95
CA ILE A 178 -10.56 9.60 -3.82
C ILE A 178 -9.69 8.34 -3.79
N LEU A 179 -9.83 7.44 -4.75
CA LEU A 179 -9.05 6.21 -4.88
C LEU A 179 -7.78 6.45 -5.68
#